data_266082e89f0815ee826659bc06f58503
#
_entry.id   266082e89f0815ee826659bc06f58503
#
_cell.length_a   1.000
_cell.length_b   1.000
_cell.length_c   1.000
_cell.angle_alpha   90.00
_cell.angle_beta   90.00
_cell.angle_gamma   90.00
#
_symmetry.space_group_name_H-M   'P 1'
#
loop_
_entity.id
_entity.type
_entity.pdbx_description
1 polymer ?
#
loop_
_entity_poly.entity_id
_entity_poly.type
_entity_poly.pdbx_seq_one_letter_code
_entity_poly.pdbx_strand_id
1 'polypeptide(L)'
;EVDATTQQLWGTSPSIVNTERADALSTIQGYADKCLDDYFISFLNGFDQASMSMEKSEPILYYYRSAFDRVMDGIENSKVENGTAEIWLLYNMGYIVKTPSGCFAIDISHRWAKELAPYIDFLCVTHKHSEHYNTDLIQAMFDLDKPVLSNYLKDTTYPYTAKGDKDYEIGKF
;
A
#
# COMPACT_ATOMS: atom_id res chain seq x y z
N GLU A 1 19.19 8.47 17.01
CA GLU A 1 19.87 7.43 16.20
C GLU A 1 19.05 7.03 14.97
N VAL A 2 17.75 6.66 15.10
CA VAL A 2 16.89 6.29 13.95
C VAL A 2 16.87 7.38 12.90
N ASP A 3 16.70 8.65 13.30
CA ASP A 3 16.65 9.78 12.37
C ASP A 3 17.96 9.92 11.57
N ALA A 4 19.12 9.75 12.21
CA ALA A 4 20.41 9.83 11.53
C ALA A 4 20.57 8.69 10.52
N THR A 5 20.17 7.47 10.88
CA THR A 5 20.21 6.30 9.98
C THR A 5 19.24 6.46 8.81
N THR A 6 18.06 7.01 9.07
CA THR A 6 17.06 7.31 8.02
C THR A 6 17.59 8.36 7.05
N GLN A 7 18.22 9.44 7.55
CA GLN A 7 18.84 10.46 6.72
C GLN A 7 20.00 9.91 5.87
N GLN A 8 20.79 9.02 6.43
CA GLN A 8 21.85 8.31 5.70
C GLN A 8 21.27 7.50 4.52
N LEU A 9 20.21 6.73 4.76
CA LEU A 9 19.54 5.97 3.68
C LEU A 9 18.92 6.88 2.63
N TRP A 10 18.30 7.97 3.07
CA TRP A 10 17.66 8.95 2.18
C TRP A 10 18.66 9.63 1.26
N GLY A 11 19.89 9.84 1.72
CA GLY A 11 20.99 10.40 0.95
C GLY A 11 21.65 9.44 -0.04
N THR A 12 21.21 8.17 -0.11
CA THR A 12 21.80 7.14 -0.98
C THR A 12 20.79 6.64 -2.00
N SER A 13 21.27 6.19 -3.17
CA SER A 13 20.39 5.59 -4.17
C SER A 13 19.83 4.24 -3.69
N PRO A 14 18.51 3.99 -3.82
CA PRO A 14 17.92 2.71 -3.47
C PRO A 14 18.43 1.54 -4.34
N SER A 15 19.00 1.84 -5.51
CA SER A 15 19.58 0.84 -6.41
C SER A 15 20.96 0.34 -5.96
N ILE A 16 21.60 0.99 -4.98
CA ILE A 16 22.91 0.56 -4.47
C ILE A 16 22.70 -0.52 -3.42
N VAL A 17 23.25 -1.70 -3.68
CA VAL A 17 23.32 -2.80 -2.70
C VAL A 17 24.74 -2.86 -2.17
N ASN A 18 24.94 -2.37 -0.94
CA ASN A 18 26.24 -2.41 -0.25
C ASN A 18 26.04 -2.64 1.26
N THR A 19 27.13 -2.91 1.96
CA THR A 19 27.13 -3.21 3.40
C THR A 19 26.59 -2.01 4.20
N GLU A 20 26.95 -0.79 3.85
CA GLU A 20 26.50 0.41 4.56
C GLU A 20 24.98 0.57 4.54
N ARG A 21 24.33 0.31 3.40
CA ARG A 21 22.86 0.32 3.31
C ARG A 21 22.24 -0.85 4.06
N ALA A 22 22.82 -2.03 3.97
CA ALA A 22 22.36 -3.22 4.69
C ALA A 22 22.41 -3.01 6.21
N ASP A 23 23.48 -2.43 6.74
CA ASP A 23 23.64 -2.12 8.15
C ASP A 23 22.65 -1.05 8.61
N ALA A 24 22.39 -0.03 7.80
CA ALA A 24 21.40 1.01 8.08
C ALA A 24 19.98 0.43 8.13
N LEU A 25 19.62 -0.43 7.16
CA LEU A 25 18.32 -1.12 7.14
C LEU A 25 18.18 -2.07 8.34
N SER A 26 19.23 -2.82 8.69
CA SER A 26 19.26 -3.68 9.88
C SER A 26 19.07 -2.89 11.17
N THR A 27 19.66 -1.71 11.25
CA THR A 27 19.48 -0.81 12.40
C THR A 27 18.03 -0.36 12.54
N ILE A 28 17.41 0.06 11.44
CA ILE A 28 15.99 0.46 11.42
C ILE A 28 15.11 -0.74 11.79
N GLN A 29 15.38 -1.93 11.24
CA GLN A 29 14.65 -3.14 11.57
C GLN A 29 14.74 -3.45 13.08
N GLY A 30 15.92 -3.34 13.68
CA GLY A 30 16.08 -3.58 15.11
C GLY A 30 15.28 -2.60 16.01
N TYR A 31 14.96 -1.41 15.53
CA TYR A 31 14.02 -0.51 16.21
C TYR A 31 12.57 -0.93 15.98
N ALA A 32 12.21 -1.30 14.75
CA ALA A 32 10.87 -1.77 14.44
C ALA A 32 10.51 -3.02 15.23
N ASP A 33 11.44 -3.96 15.37
CA ASP A 33 11.26 -5.20 16.13
C ASP A 33 10.96 -4.94 17.62
N LYS A 34 11.49 -3.86 18.20
CA LYS A 34 11.16 -3.44 19.57
C LYS A 34 9.77 -2.83 19.72
N CYS A 35 9.18 -2.40 18.61
CA CYS A 35 7.81 -1.85 18.58
C CYS A 35 6.77 -2.92 18.24
N LEU A 36 7.21 -4.13 17.90
CA LEU A 36 6.31 -5.24 17.59
C LEU A 36 5.80 -5.87 18.88
N ASP A 37 4.48 -5.96 19.02
CA ASP A 37 3.78 -6.58 20.12
C ASP A 37 2.68 -7.50 19.59
N ASP A 38 2.25 -8.47 20.40
CA ASP A 38 1.14 -9.38 20.08
C ASP A 38 -0.18 -8.64 19.81
N TYR A 39 -0.33 -7.44 20.36
CA TYR A 39 -1.48 -6.56 20.11
C TYR A 39 -1.59 -6.09 18.67
N PHE A 40 -0.51 -6.03 17.92
CA PHE A 40 -0.56 -5.63 16.51
C PHE A 40 -1.47 -6.55 15.68
N ILE A 41 -1.42 -7.86 15.91
CA ILE A 41 -2.31 -8.81 15.24
C ILE A 41 -3.77 -8.62 15.68
N SER A 42 -4.01 -8.36 16.98
CA SER A 42 -5.35 -8.04 17.48
C SER A 42 -5.87 -6.74 16.91
N PHE A 43 -5.00 -5.74 16.77
CA PHE A 43 -5.30 -4.48 16.10
C PHE A 43 -5.72 -4.71 14.64
N LEU A 44 -4.93 -5.45 13.87
CA LEU A 44 -5.26 -5.74 12.47
C LEU A 44 -6.61 -6.46 12.33
N ASN A 45 -7.05 -7.20 13.32
CA ASN A 45 -8.30 -7.94 13.32
C ASN A 45 -9.51 -7.17 13.88
N GLY A 46 -9.31 -6.18 14.72
CA GLY A 46 -10.41 -5.54 15.47
C GLY A 46 -10.38 -4.02 15.56
N PHE A 47 -9.30 -3.37 15.19
CA PHE A 47 -9.15 -1.91 15.33
C PHE A 47 -9.98 -1.16 14.28
N ASP A 48 -10.70 -0.14 14.73
CA ASP A 48 -11.27 0.89 13.88
C ASP A 48 -10.61 2.26 14.16
N GLN A 49 -10.86 3.25 13.31
CA GLN A 49 -10.29 4.60 13.47
C GLN A 49 -10.69 5.26 14.80
N ALA A 50 -11.81 4.85 15.40
CA ALA A 50 -12.26 5.36 16.69
C ALA A 50 -11.42 4.85 17.87
N SER A 51 -10.65 3.79 17.69
CA SER A 51 -9.84 3.15 18.74
C SER A 51 -8.39 3.64 18.83
N MET A 52 -8.12 4.87 18.38
CA MET A 52 -6.77 5.48 18.32
C MET A 52 -6.02 5.51 19.65
N SER A 53 -6.71 5.30 20.78
CA SER A 53 -6.06 5.21 22.09
C SER A 53 -5.04 4.08 22.19
N MET A 54 -5.18 3.01 21.41
CA MET A 54 -4.22 1.90 21.37
C MET A 54 -2.84 2.34 20.84
N GLU A 55 -2.76 3.35 20.00
CA GLU A 55 -1.49 3.87 19.46
C GLU A 55 -0.56 4.39 20.57
N LYS A 56 -1.08 4.73 21.73
CA LYS A 56 -0.26 5.20 22.87
C LYS A 56 0.52 4.06 23.53
N SER A 57 -0.06 2.86 23.55
CA SER A 57 0.58 1.66 24.09
C SER A 57 1.38 0.91 23.02
N GLU A 58 0.94 0.99 21.77
CA GLU A 58 1.48 0.23 20.63
C GLU A 58 1.96 1.17 19.53
N PRO A 59 3.20 1.67 19.59
CA PRO A 59 3.71 2.65 18.63
C PRO A 59 3.67 2.21 17.16
N ILE A 60 3.72 0.90 16.88
CA ILE A 60 3.62 0.36 15.54
C ILE A 60 2.29 0.74 14.87
N LEU A 61 1.22 0.86 15.66
CA LEU A 61 -0.11 1.23 15.16
C LEU A 61 -0.14 2.67 14.65
N TYR A 62 0.60 3.56 15.32
CA TYR A 62 0.77 4.94 14.86
C TYR A 62 1.44 4.98 13.47
N TYR A 63 2.50 4.20 13.27
CA TYR A 63 3.19 4.14 11.98
C TYR A 63 2.31 3.52 10.90
N TYR A 64 1.56 2.49 11.25
CA TYR A 64 0.60 1.85 10.34
C TYR A 64 -0.47 2.84 9.85
N ARG A 65 -1.09 3.60 10.76
CA ARG A 65 -2.06 4.63 10.42
C ARG A 65 -1.42 5.80 9.67
N SER A 66 -0.33 6.35 10.17
CA SER A 66 0.30 7.51 9.56
C SER A 66 0.86 7.24 8.17
N ALA A 67 1.21 6.00 7.85
CA ALA A 67 1.55 5.60 6.49
C ALA A 67 0.33 5.71 5.56
N PHE A 68 -0.84 5.28 6.02
CA PHE A 68 -2.09 5.42 5.27
C PHE A 68 -2.48 6.89 5.06
N ASP A 69 -2.45 7.70 6.13
CA ASP A 69 -2.76 9.13 6.08
C ASP A 69 -1.85 9.87 5.07
N ARG A 70 -0.56 9.52 5.05
CA ARG A 70 0.41 10.08 4.10
C ARG A 70 0.10 9.71 2.66
N VAL A 71 -0.33 8.49 2.42
CA VAL A 71 -0.74 8.05 1.08
C VAL A 71 -1.98 8.82 0.62
N MET A 72 -2.98 8.96 1.49
CA MET A 72 -4.20 9.71 1.18
C MET A 72 -3.89 11.18 0.86
N ASP A 73 -3.07 11.83 1.70
CA ASP A 73 -2.60 13.19 1.45
C ASP A 73 -1.84 13.30 0.11
N GLY A 74 -0.96 12.36 -0.18
CA GLY A 74 -0.23 12.30 -1.44
C GLY A 74 -1.15 12.14 -2.65
N ILE A 75 -2.15 11.26 -2.59
CA ILE A 75 -3.13 11.08 -3.65
C ILE A 75 -3.89 12.40 -3.92
N GLU A 76 -4.30 13.09 -2.88
CA GLU A 76 -5.09 14.32 -3.01
C GLU A 76 -4.25 15.51 -3.47
N ASN A 77 -3.06 15.69 -2.90
CA ASN A 77 -2.33 16.95 -2.97
C ASN A 77 -1.09 16.94 -3.87
N SER A 78 -0.54 15.77 -4.22
CA SER A 78 0.63 15.73 -5.09
C SER A 78 0.27 16.06 -6.56
N LYS A 79 1.22 16.68 -7.25
CA LYS A 79 1.15 16.93 -8.70
C LYS A 79 2.22 16.12 -9.38
N VAL A 80 1.80 15.19 -10.23
CA VAL A 80 2.71 14.33 -10.99
C VAL A 80 2.96 14.94 -12.36
N GLU A 81 4.23 15.16 -12.71
CA GLU A 81 4.63 15.70 -14.00
C GLU A 81 4.61 14.63 -15.10
N ASN A 82 4.45 15.07 -16.35
CA ASN A 82 4.51 14.16 -17.50
C ASN A 82 5.84 13.42 -17.54
N GLY A 83 5.77 12.10 -17.74
CA GLY A 83 6.94 11.22 -17.77
C GLY A 83 7.44 10.78 -16.39
N THR A 84 6.73 11.13 -15.33
CA THR A 84 7.03 10.69 -13.96
C THR A 84 5.86 9.94 -13.33
N ALA A 85 6.12 9.30 -12.20
CA ALA A 85 5.11 8.70 -11.33
C ALA A 85 5.52 8.88 -9.87
N GLU A 86 4.54 9.05 -8.99
CA GLU A 86 4.71 8.93 -7.56
C GLU A 86 4.23 7.55 -7.10
N ILE A 87 5.04 6.88 -6.29
CA ILE A 87 4.77 5.53 -5.82
C ILE A 87 4.92 5.50 -4.29
N TRP A 88 3.86 5.03 -3.62
CA TRP A 88 3.87 4.82 -2.17
C TRP A 88 3.78 3.32 -1.87
N LEU A 89 4.68 2.84 -1.02
CA LEU A 89 4.52 1.55 -0.37
C LEU A 89 3.54 1.73 0.80
N LEU A 90 2.44 0.99 0.77
CA LEU A 90 1.45 0.99 1.83
C LEU A 90 1.35 -0.41 2.44
N TYR A 91 1.89 -0.56 3.61
CA TYR A 91 1.86 -1.78 4.42
C TYR A 91 2.11 -3.08 3.62
N ASN A 92 3.11 -3.84 4.05
CA ASN A 92 3.48 -5.14 3.51
C ASN A 92 3.84 -5.07 2.00
N MET A 93 2.99 -5.57 1.10
CA MET A 93 3.26 -5.70 -0.34
C MET A 93 2.49 -4.69 -1.21
N GLY A 94 1.75 -3.77 -0.59
CA GLY A 94 0.84 -2.87 -1.31
C GLY A 94 1.51 -1.64 -1.87
N TYR A 95 1.18 -1.30 -3.11
CA TYR A 95 1.64 -0.08 -3.78
C TYR A 95 0.47 0.74 -4.28
N ILE A 96 0.58 2.06 -4.13
CA ILE A 96 -0.25 3.02 -4.82
C ILE A 96 0.64 3.78 -5.81
N VAL A 97 0.17 3.92 -7.03
CA VAL A 97 0.89 4.57 -8.12
C VAL A 97 0.04 5.70 -8.68
N LYS A 98 0.54 6.92 -8.61
CA LYS A 98 -0.07 8.10 -9.21
C LYS A 98 0.73 8.57 -10.40
N THR A 99 0.07 8.76 -11.51
CA THR A 99 0.62 9.25 -12.78
C THR A 99 -0.16 10.46 -13.26
N PRO A 100 0.28 11.17 -14.31
CA PRO A 100 -0.55 12.20 -14.95
C PRO A 100 -1.87 11.66 -15.55
N SER A 101 -1.96 10.36 -15.81
CA SER A 101 -3.17 9.70 -16.34
C SER A 101 -4.20 9.40 -15.27
N GLY A 102 -3.77 9.20 -14.02
CA GLY A 102 -4.64 8.84 -12.90
C GLY A 102 -3.88 8.10 -11.81
N CYS A 103 -4.62 7.39 -10.96
CA CYS A 103 -4.09 6.67 -9.82
C CYS A 103 -4.57 5.22 -9.82
N PHE A 104 -3.70 4.28 -9.49
CA PHE A 104 -4.07 2.87 -9.33
C PHE A 104 -3.33 2.22 -8.16
N ALA A 105 -3.83 1.07 -7.73
CA ALA A 105 -3.24 0.34 -6.62
C ALA A 105 -2.91 -1.10 -7.00
N ILE A 106 -1.91 -1.67 -6.32
CA ILE A 106 -1.45 -3.05 -6.50
C ILE A 106 -1.37 -3.69 -5.12
N ASP A 107 -2.00 -4.86 -4.95
CA ASP A 107 -1.85 -5.74 -3.78
C ASP A 107 -2.07 -5.06 -2.41
N ILE A 108 -3.16 -4.33 -2.27
CA ILE A 108 -3.48 -3.62 -1.03
C ILE A 108 -4.16 -4.54 -0.02
N SER A 109 -3.54 -4.74 1.13
CA SER A 109 -4.09 -5.49 2.27
C SER A 109 -4.32 -4.64 3.53
N HIS A 110 -4.14 -3.34 3.45
CA HIS A 110 -4.33 -2.42 4.58
C HIS A 110 -5.76 -2.44 5.12
N ARG A 111 -5.92 -2.31 6.44
CA ARG A 111 -7.24 -2.36 7.09
C ARG A 111 -8.23 -1.31 6.58
N TRP A 112 -7.75 -0.11 6.28
CA TRP A 112 -8.58 0.98 5.75
C TRP A 112 -8.53 1.09 4.22
N ALA A 113 -8.09 0.04 3.57
CA ALA A 113 -7.94 0.01 2.11
C ALA A 113 -9.21 0.43 1.36
N LYS A 114 -10.40 0.12 1.92
CA LYS A 114 -11.69 0.52 1.34
C LYS A 114 -11.78 2.02 1.04
N GLU A 115 -11.13 2.85 1.85
CA GLU A 115 -11.14 4.31 1.68
C GLU A 115 -10.40 4.76 0.41
N LEU A 116 -9.55 3.91 -0.17
CA LEU A 116 -8.87 4.19 -1.44
C LEU A 116 -9.79 4.10 -2.67
N ALA A 117 -10.89 3.35 -2.59
CA ALA A 117 -11.72 3.03 -3.75
C ALA A 117 -12.19 4.26 -4.54
N PRO A 118 -12.61 5.40 -3.93
CA PRO A 118 -12.99 6.59 -4.67
C PRO A 118 -11.83 7.23 -5.46
N TYR A 119 -10.61 7.06 -4.99
CA TYR A 119 -9.42 7.78 -5.46
C TYR A 119 -8.58 7.03 -6.50
N ILE A 120 -8.78 5.74 -6.64
CA ILE A 120 -8.06 4.90 -7.61
C ILE A 120 -8.96 4.54 -8.79
N ASP A 121 -8.38 4.49 -9.99
CA ASP A 121 -9.09 4.18 -11.23
C ASP A 121 -9.26 2.66 -11.40
N PHE A 122 -8.29 1.88 -10.95
CA PHE A 122 -8.35 0.42 -10.93
C PHE A 122 -7.45 -0.17 -9.84
N LEU A 123 -7.72 -1.44 -9.50
CA LEU A 123 -6.94 -2.23 -8.55
C LEU A 123 -6.35 -3.45 -9.26
N CYS A 124 -5.08 -3.74 -9.05
CA CYS A 124 -4.44 -4.99 -9.44
C CYS A 124 -4.29 -5.90 -8.21
N VAL A 125 -4.66 -7.17 -8.35
CA VAL A 125 -4.39 -8.21 -7.33
C VAL A 125 -3.63 -9.33 -8.01
N THR A 126 -2.36 -9.47 -7.66
CA THR A 126 -1.44 -10.39 -8.36
C THR A 126 -1.79 -11.84 -8.12
N HIS A 127 -2.18 -12.21 -6.89
CA HIS A 127 -2.60 -13.58 -6.56
C HIS A 127 -3.41 -13.63 -5.26
N LYS A 128 -3.99 -14.81 -4.98
CA LYS A 128 -4.89 -15.04 -3.85
C LYS A 128 -4.13 -15.42 -2.58
N HIS A 129 -3.36 -14.48 -2.03
CA HIS A 129 -2.83 -14.57 -0.66
C HIS A 129 -3.32 -13.39 0.15
N SER A 130 -3.61 -13.58 1.43
CA SER A 130 -4.27 -12.59 2.30
C SER A 130 -3.53 -11.26 2.41
N GLU A 131 -2.21 -11.29 2.28
CA GLU A 131 -1.35 -10.11 2.30
C GLU A 131 -1.38 -9.28 1.00
N HIS A 132 -2.03 -9.77 -0.06
CA HIS A 132 -2.13 -9.12 -1.36
C HIS A 132 -3.49 -8.52 -1.66
N TYR A 133 -4.50 -8.71 -0.80
CA TYR A 133 -5.82 -8.14 -1.06
C TYR A 133 -6.58 -7.77 0.21
N ASN A 134 -7.54 -6.89 0.04
CA ASN A 134 -8.56 -6.57 1.04
C ASN A 134 -9.94 -6.72 0.40
N THR A 135 -10.78 -7.56 0.99
CA THR A 135 -12.11 -7.88 0.44
C THR A 135 -13.04 -6.67 0.41
N ASP A 136 -12.93 -5.77 1.41
CA ASP A 136 -13.78 -4.58 1.47
C ASP A 136 -13.39 -3.57 0.38
N LEU A 137 -12.08 -3.46 0.07
CA LEU A 137 -11.63 -2.65 -1.06
C LEU A 137 -12.11 -3.22 -2.38
N ILE A 138 -11.97 -4.53 -2.60
CA ILE A 138 -12.44 -5.20 -3.82
C ILE A 138 -13.94 -4.98 -4.01
N GLN A 139 -14.73 -5.14 -2.94
CA GLN A 139 -16.18 -4.91 -3.01
C GLN A 139 -16.49 -3.44 -3.31
N ALA A 140 -15.81 -2.50 -2.66
CA ALA A 140 -15.99 -1.08 -2.92
C ALA A 140 -15.62 -0.68 -4.36
N MET A 141 -14.60 -1.30 -4.95
CA MET A 141 -14.28 -1.10 -6.37
C MET A 141 -15.42 -1.59 -7.28
N PHE A 142 -15.98 -2.77 -6.99
CA PHE A 142 -17.13 -3.28 -7.74
C PHE A 142 -18.37 -2.41 -7.57
N ASP A 143 -18.64 -1.90 -6.38
CA ASP A 143 -19.78 -1.02 -6.09
C ASP A 143 -19.67 0.33 -6.86
N LEU A 144 -18.45 0.74 -7.19
CA LEU A 144 -18.14 1.93 -7.99
C LEU A 144 -17.96 1.64 -9.49
N ASP A 145 -18.24 0.42 -9.95
CA ASP A 145 -18.01 -0.04 -11.32
C ASP A 145 -16.55 0.15 -11.79
N LYS A 146 -15.60 0.10 -10.85
CA LYS A 146 -14.17 0.25 -11.16
C LYS A 146 -13.50 -1.11 -11.35
N PRO A 147 -12.57 -1.23 -12.32
CA PRO A 147 -11.90 -2.48 -12.64
C PRO A 147 -11.06 -3.04 -11.48
N VAL A 148 -11.14 -4.36 -11.28
CA VAL A 148 -10.22 -5.12 -10.44
C VAL A 148 -9.57 -6.20 -11.29
N LEU A 149 -8.30 -5.99 -11.65
CA LEU A 149 -7.51 -6.91 -12.45
C LEU A 149 -6.97 -8.02 -11.57
N SER A 150 -7.23 -9.26 -11.93
CA SER A 150 -6.72 -10.42 -11.19
C SER A 150 -6.71 -11.68 -12.04
N ASN A 151 -6.12 -12.75 -11.50
CA ASN A 151 -6.15 -14.08 -12.14
C ASN A 151 -7.17 -15.05 -11.50
N TYR A 152 -7.93 -14.61 -10.49
CA TYR A 152 -8.79 -15.50 -9.71
C TYR A 152 -10.16 -14.92 -9.33
N LEU A 153 -10.35 -13.59 -9.37
CA LEU A 153 -11.60 -12.95 -8.99
C LEU A 153 -12.65 -13.15 -10.08
N LYS A 154 -13.85 -13.59 -9.64
CA LYS A 154 -14.93 -13.93 -10.54
C LYS A 154 -14.54 -15.03 -11.55
N ASP A 155 -15.42 -15.36 -12.44
CA ASP A 155 -15.13 -16.28 -13.53
C ASP A 155 -14.55 -15.57 -14.76
N THR A 156 -14.24 -16.31 -15.81
CA THR A 156 -13.65 -15.78 -17.04
C THR A 156 -14.60 -14.86 -17.84
N THR A 157 -15.86 -14.70 -17.39
CA THR A 157 -16.80 -13.75 -17.99
C THR A 157 -16.57 -12.32 -17.50
N TYR A 158 -15.89 -12.14 -16.36
CA TYR A 158 -15.48 -10.82 -15.91
C TYR A 158 -14.32 -10.32 -16.77
N PRO A 159 -14.45 -9.15 -17.42
CA PRO A 159 -13.48 -8.71 -18.45
C PRO A 159 -12.05 -8.57 -17.96
N TYR A 160 -11.86 -8.32 -16.65
CA TYR A 160 -10.59 -8.05 -16.00
C TYR A 160 -10.01 -9.26 -15.26
N THR A 161 -10.57 -10.44 -15.44
CA THR A 161 -9.99 -11.71 -14.96
C THR A 161 -9.26 -12.39 -16.13
N ALA A 162 -7.93 -12.54 -16.01
CA ALA A 162 -7.11 -13.22 -16.99
C ALA A 162 -6.15 -14.20 -16.32
N LYS A 163 -5.97 -15.38 -16.92
CA LYS A 163 -5.03 -16.42 -16.47
C LYS A 163 -3.67 -16.38 -17.18
N GLY A 164 -3.46 -15.39 -18.03
CA GLY A 164 -2.24 -15.18 -18.80
C GLY A 164 -2.10 -13.70 -19.16
N ASP A 165 -1.12 -13.40 -19.98
CA ASP A 165 -0.84 -12.05 -20.43
C ASP A 165 -2.06 -11.48 -21.18
N LYS A 166 -2.45 -10.28 -20.79
CA LYS A 166 -3.55 -9.55 -21.41
C LYS A 166 -3.36 -8.05 -21.26
N ASP A 167 -3.55 -7.34 -22.33
CA ASP A 167 -3.55 -5.88 -22.36
C ASP A 167 -4.95 -5.35 -22.04
N TYR A 168 -5.02 -4.27 -21.30
CA TYR A 168 -6.25 -3.58 -20.93
C TYR A 168 -6.11 -2.08 -21.22
N GLU A 169 -7.19 -1.49 -21.71
CA GLU A 169 -7.35 -0.04 -21.77
C GLU A 169 -8.33 0.38 -20.68
N ILE A 170 -7.88 1.21 -19.74
CA ILE A 170 -8.67 1.67 -18.59
C ILE A 170 -8.55 3.19 -18.50
N GLY A 171 -9.58 3.90 -18.91
CA GLY A 171 -9.55 5.36 -18.92
C GLY A 171 -8.44 5.92 -19.81
N LYS A 172 -7.42 6.49 -19.19
CA LYS A 172 -6.21 7.04 -19.86
C LYS A 172 -4.98 6.14 -19.70
N PHE A 173 -5.14 4.97 -19.13
CA PHE A 173 -4.08 3.97 -18.97
C PHE A 173 -4.09 2.98 -20.12
#